data_64f6b3b62e79b1b8d436cbd6dd69f46c
#
_entry.id   64f6b3b62e79b1b8d436cbd6dd69f46c
#
_cell.length_a   1.000
_cell.length_b   1.000
_cell.length_c   1.000
_cell.angle_alpha   90.00
_cell.angle_beta   90.00
_cell.angle_gamma   90.00
#
_symmetry.space_group_name_H-M   'P 1'
#
loop_
_entity.id
_entity.type
_entity.pdbx_description
1 polymer ?
#
loop_
_entity_poly.entity_id
_entity_poly.type
_entity_poly.pdbx_seq_one_letter_code
_entity_poly.pdbx_strand_id
1 'polypeptide(L)'
;RRALAIRTVALSAIIVATLGGAAALGYSYWKNLQLVRMAEAQTAAYQRAAAEELDREVITDTDLRPVVPLLNMVSSMPAGYGDSEQDSFWEGLGLGQRERLNRVATESYAEALERMLRPRLVLDLERRIPQTIAAGEMTDIYRALKVYLLLGKQGDTTDDDAIMAWFDQSWRQEYPGRTG
;
A
#
# COMPACT_ATOMS: atom_id res chain seq x y z
N ARG A 1 -46.06 13.17 43.44
CA ARG A 1 -44.60 13.14 43.68
C ARG A 1 -43.87 12.11 42.81
N ARG A 2 -44.36 10.89 42.65
CA ARG A 2 -43.72 9.86 41.81
C ARG A 2 -43.63 10.23 40.31
N ALA A 3 -44.70 10.86 39.73
CA ALA A 3 -44.70 11.28 38.34
C ALA A 3 -43.68 12.40 38.02
N LEU A 4 -43.42 13.31 38.99
CA LEU A 4 -42.38 14.33 38.85
C LEU A 4 -40.97 13.74 38.89
N ALA A 5 -40.73 12.75 39.77
CA ALA A 5 -39.45 12.07 39.88
C ALA A 5 -39.12 11.25 38.55
N ILE A 6 -40.13 10.60 37.98
CA ILE A 6 -39.96 9.88 36.71
C ILE A 6 -39.64 10.85 35.55
N ARG A 7 -40.30 12.00 35.48
CA ARG A 7 -40.02 13.03 34.46
C ARG A 7 -38.59 13.60 34.57
N THR A 8 -38.13 13.91 35.79
CA THR A 8 -36.78 14.41 35.98
C THR A 8 -35.73 13.36 35.64
N VAL A 9 -35.93 12.11 36.04
CA VAL A 9 -35.00 11.01 35.64
C VAL A 9 -34.99 10.79 34.12
N ALA A 10 -36.15 10.82 33.46
CA ALA A 10 -36.21 10.67 32.01
C ALA A 10 -35.51 11.84 31.29
N LEU A 11 -35.72 13.07 31.71
CA LEU A 11 -35.04 14.26 31.16
C LEU A 11 -33.53 14.20 31.38
N SER A 12 -33.09 13.81 32.56
CA SER A 12 -31.64 13.66 32.86
C SER A 12 -31.03 12.55 31.97
N ALA A 13 -31.70 11.43 31.79
CA ALA A 13 -31.23 10.37 30.93
C ALA A 13 -31.11 10.79 29.45
N ILE A 14 -32.08 11.57 28.93
CA ILE A 14 -32.03 12.12 27.59
C ILE A 14 -30.85 13.08 27.43
N ILE A 15 -30.64 13.99 28.38
CA ILE A 15 -29.54 14.96 28.38
C ILE A 15 -28.19 14.21 28.38
N VAL A 16 -28.02 13.23 29.25
CA VAL A 16 -26.78 12.42 29.33
C VAL A 16 -26.55 11.66 28.02
N ALA A 17 -27.60 11.02 27.46
CA ALA A 17 -27.49 10.32 26.19
C ALA A 17 -27.12 11.24 25.03
N THR A 18 -27.73 12.44 24.97
CA THR A 18 -27.42 13.44 23.92
C THR A 18 -25.99 13.97 24.05
N LEU A 19 -25.56 14.32 25.26
CA LEU A 19 -24.19 14.80 25.50
C LEU A 19 -23.16 13.68 25.23
N GLY A 20 -23.44 12.47 25.67
CA GLY A 20 -22.61 11.31 25.40
C GLY A 20 -22.50 11.00 23.90
N GLY A 21 -23.62 11.03 23.18
CA GLY A 21 -23.66 10.87 21.73
C GLY A 21 -22.87 11.96 20.99
N ALA A 22 -23.05 13.22 21.37
CA ALA A 22 -22.31 14.36 20.79
C ALA A 22 -20.79 14.23 21.05
N ALA A 23 -20.40 13.84 22.25
CA ALA A 23 -19.00 13.62 22.60
C ALA A 23 -18.39 12.45 21.80
N ALA A 24 -19.12 11.36 21.62
CA ALA A 24 -18.68 10.22 20.81
C ALA A 24 -18.49 10.58 19.33
N LEU A 25 -19.45 11.33 18.76
CA LEU A 25 -19.34 11.83 17.37
C LEU A 25 -18.18 12.82 17.23
N GLY A 26 -17.99 13.72 18.17
CA GLY A 26 -16.86 14.65 18.19
C GLY A 26 -15.52 13.95 18.26
N TYR A 27 -15.40 12.91 19.08
CA TYR A 27 -14.20 12.08 19.16
C TYR A 27 -13.94 11.31 17.85
N SER A 28 -14.99 10.69 17.30
CA SER A 28 -14.91 9.99 16.00
C SER A 28 -14.46 10.94 14.89
N TYR A 29 -15.07 12.12 14.79
CA TYR A 29 -14.68 13.14 13.82
C TYR A 29 -13.20 13.56 13.99
N TRP A 30 -12.75 13.81 15.21
CA TRP A 30 -11.37 14.22 15.48
C TRP A 30 -10.36 13.13 15.09
N LYS A 31 -10.65 11.87 15.40
CA LYS A 31 -9.82 10.73 15.01
C LYS A 31 -9.72 10.58 13.48
N ASN A 32 -10.85 10.64 12.78
CA ASN A 32 -10.87 10.58 11.31
C ASN A 32 -10.13 11.77 10.68
N LEU A 33 -10.26 12.97 11.26
CA LEU A 33 -9.52 14.14 10.79
C LEU A 33 -8.01 13.98 10.95
N GLN A 34 -7.55 13.38 12.05
CA GLN A 34 -6.13 13.07 12.25
C GLN A 34 -5.62 12.06 11.21
N LEU A 35 -6.39 10.99 10.95
CA LEU A 35 -6.03 9.98 9.96
C LEU A 35 -5.89 10.60 8.57
N VAL A 36 -6.85 11.43 8.15
CA VAL A 36 -6.79 12.13 6.86
C VAL A 36 -5.59 13.06 6.77
N ARG A 37 -5.30 13.84 7.83
CA ARG A 37 -4.13 14.74 7.85
C ARG A 37 -2.80 13.98 7.78
N MET A 38 -2.69 12.84 8.44
CA MET A 38 -1.50 11.99 8.33
C MET A 38 -1.35 11.45 6.89
N ALA A 39 -2.43 10.96 6.29
CA ALA A 39 -2.42 10.50 4.91
C ALA A 39 -2.04 11.62 3.92
N GLU A 40 -2.59 12.81 4.06
CA GLU A 40 -2.24 13.99 3.26
C GLU A 40 -0.76 14.36 3.40
N ALA A 41 -0.24 14.40 4.62
CA ALA A 41 1.17 14.72 4.88
C ALA A 41 2.12 13.69 4.25
N GLN A 42 1.80 12.40 4.37
CA GLN A 42 2.60 11.33 3.77
C GLN A 42 2.49 11.32 2.25
N THR A 43 1.31 11.54 1.69
CA THR A 43 1.12 11.68 0.24
C THR A 43 1.95 12.85 -0.31
N ALA A 44 1.94 14.00 0.36
CA ALA A 44 2.75 15.15 -0.04
C ALA A 44 4.27 14.89 0.09
N ALA A 45 4.68 14.10 1.07
CA ALA A 45 6.08 13.68 1.20
C ALA A 45 6.47 12.71 0.08
N TYR A 46 5.63 11.73 -0.22
CA TYR A 46 5.83 10.80 -1.32
C TYR A 46 5.91 11.52 -2.67
N GLN A 47 4.96 12.40 -2.98
CA GLN A 47 4.96 13.16 -4.24
C GLN A 47 6.25 13.95 -4.44
N ARG A 48 6.77 14.59 -3.39
CA ARG A 48 8.05 15.32 -3.46
C ARG A 48 9.24 14.39 -3.66
N ALA A 49 9.26 13.25 -2.97
CA ALA A 49 10.34 12.28 -3.09
C ALA A 49 10.31 11.55 -4.43
N ALA A 50 9.12 11.28 -4.97
CA ALA A 50 8.91 10.54 -6.20
C ALA A 50 8.88 11.43 -7.46
N ALA A 51 8.92 12.75 -7.33
CA ALA A 51 8.76 13.69 -8.45
C ALA A 51 9.67 13.35 -9.64
N GLU A 52 10.95 13.11 -9.40
CA GLU A 52 11.91 12.78 -10.45
C GLU A 52 11.58 11.44 -11.13
N GLU A 53 11.15 10.43 -10.38
CA GLU A 53 10.79 9.12 -10.93
C GLU A 53 9.42 9.15 -11.66
N LEU A 54 8.48 9.95 -11.17
CA LEU A 54 7.15 10.10 -11.78
C LEU A 54 7.18 10.91 -13.07
N ASP A 55 8.12 11.85 -13.21
CA ASP A 55 8.31 12.66 -14.42
C ASP A 55 9.05 11.89 -15.53
N ARG A 56 9.61 10.72 -15.24
CA ARG A 56 10.26 9.90 -16.26
C ARG A 56 9.23 9.25 -17.19
N GLU A 57 9.29 9.61 -18.45
CA GLU A 57 8.42 9.05 -19.48
C GLU A 57 8.78 7.60 -19.84
N VAL A 58 10.07 7.26 -19.79
CA VAL A 58 10.59 5.93 -20.11
C VAL A 58 11.64 5.52 -19.07
N ILE A 59 11.47 4.34 -18.53
CA ILE A 59 12.45 3.71 -17.64
C ILE A 59 13.46 2.94 -18.50
N THR A 60 14.73 3.29 -18.39
CA THR A 60 15.84 2.69 -19.17
C THR A 60 16.91 2.04 -18.30
N ASP A 61 16.79 2.16 -16.99
CA ASP A 61 17.70 1.60 -16.00
C ASP A 61 17.05 0.42 -15.26
N THR A 62 17.88 -0.39 -14.59
CA THR A 62 17.47 -1.51 -13.73
C THR A 62 17.73 -1.23 -12.25
N ASP A 63 18.16 0.00 -11.91
CA ASP A 63 18.50 0.36 -10.53
C ASP A 63 17.25 0.46 -9.65
N LEU A 64 17.15 -0.40 -8.66
CA LEU A 64 16.04 -0.44 -7.69
C LEU A 64 16.26 0.45 -6.47
N ARG A 65 17.50 0.95 -6.26
CA ARG A 65 17.84 1.76 -5.07
C ARG A 65 17.00 3.04 -4.92
N PRO A 66 16.67 3.79 -5.97
CA PRO A 66 15.80 4.95 -5.83
C PRO A 66 14.32 4.57 -5.63
N VAL A 67 13.90 3.38 -6.13
CA VAL A 67 12.49 2.97 -6.17
C VAL A 67 12.03 2.31 -4.89
N VAL A 68 12.85 1.43 -4.30
CA VAL A 68 12.48 0.69 -3.09
C VAL A 68 12.08 1.61 -1.92
N PRO A 69 12.80 2.71 -1.61
CA PRO A 69 12.35 3.64 -0.58
C PRO A 69 10.99 4.28 -0.89
N LEU A 70 10.72 4.59 -2.16
CA LEU A 70 9.44 5.17 -2.59
C LEU A 70 8.29 4.19 -2.43
N LEU A 71 8.48 2.92 -2.83
CA LEU A 71 7.50 1.86 -2.62
C LEU A 71 7.21 1.64 -1.14
N ASN A 72 8.24 1.66 -0.28
CA ASN A 72 8.09 1.56 1.17
C ASN A 72 7.30 2.74 1.74
N MET A 73 7.47 3.96 1.20
CA MET A 73 6.66 5.10 1.62
C MET A 73 5.18 4.91 1.31
N VAL A 74 4.86 4.39 0.12
CA VAL A 74 3.46 4.15 -0.28
C VAL A 74 2.86 2.98 0.48
N SER A 75 3.59 1.88 0.66
CA SER A 75 3.10 0.70 1.40
C SER A 75 2.83 1.00 2.88
N SER A 76 3.55 1.96 3.48
CA SER A 76 3.41 2.36 4.87
C SER A 76 2.42 3.52 5.10
N MET A 77 1.66 3.92 4.09
CA MET A 77 0.62 4.95 4.25
C MET A 77 -0.45 4.51 5.25
N PRO A 78 -1.01 5.45 6.05
CA PRO A 78 -2.10 5.16 6.97
C PRO A 78 -3.28 4.54 6.23
N ALA A 79 -3.83 3.48 6.79
CA ALA A 79 -4.83 2.63 6.15
C ALA A 79 -4.37 1.97 4.85
N GLY A 80 -3.05 1.99 4.54
CA GLY A 80 -2.47 1.41 3.34
C GLY A 80 -2.33 -0.11 3.39
N TYR A 81 -1.62 -0.67 2.41
CA TYR A 81 -1.44 -2.11 2.23
C TYR A 81 -0.81 -2.82 3.45
N GLY A 82 0.10 -2.14 4.17
CA GLY A 82 0.76 -2.66 5.38
C GLY A 82 0.03 -2.36 6.68
N ASP A 83 -1.11 -1.65 6.65
CA ASP A 83 -1.86 -1.28 7.84
C ASP A 83 -2.85 -2.38 8.23
N SER A 84 -2.54 -3.11 9.30
CA SER A 84 -3.39 -4.17 9.86
C SER A 84 -4.37 -3.66 10.92
N GLU A 85 -4.39 -2.36 11.22
CA GLU A 85 -5.34 -1.80 12.19
C GLU A 85 -6.77 -1.90 11.68
N GLN A 86 -7.62 -2.55 12.47
CA GLN A 86 -9.06 -2.61 12.20
C GLN A 86 -9.73 -1.35 12.72
N ASP A 87 -10.80 -0.91 12.03
CA ASP A 87 -11.63 0.18 12.52
C ASP A 87 -12.14 -0.11 13.92
N SER A 88 -11.81 0.77 14.86
CA SER A 88 -12.43 0.77 16.16
C SER A 88 -13.94 1.06 16.01
N PHE A 89 -14.79 0.46 16.86
CA PHE A 89 -16.22 0.77 16.89
C PHE A 89 -16.51 2.29 16.90
N TRP A 90 -15.65 3.05 17.56
CA TRP A 90 -15.76 4.51 17.67
C TRP A 90 -15.36 5.27 16.39
N GLU A 91 -14.54 4.67 15.55
CA GLU A 91 -14.16 5.20 14.22
C GLU A 91 -15.24 4.90 13.18
N GLY A 92 -15.99 3.78 13.37
CA GLY A 92 -17.04 3.31 12.47
C GLY A 92 -18.42 3.93 12.64
N LEU A 93 -18.63 4.96 13.48
CA LEU A 93 -19.93 5.62 13.71
C LEU A 93 -20.48 6.38 12.47
N GLY A 94 -20.25 5.85 11.26
CA GLY A 94 -20.73 6.41 9.99
C GLY A 94 -19.84 7.52 9.42
N LEU A 95 -18.73 7.85 10.08
CA LEU A 95 -17.76 8.86 9.65
C LEU A 95 -16.41 8.23 9.24
N GLY A 96 -16.31 6.89 9.23
CA GLY A 96 -15.08 6.16 8.93
C GLY A 96 -14.54 6.47 7.54
N GLN A 97 -13.32 6.97 7.46
CA GLN A 97 -12.61 7.25 6.21
C GLN A 97 -11.57 6.17 5.88
N ARG A 98 -11.30 5.25 6.80
CA ARG A 98 -10.25 4.25 6.69
C ARG A 98 -10.42 3.35 5.44
N GLU A 99 -11.61 2.84 5.19
CA GLU A 99 -11.88 2.01 4.02
C GLU A 99 -11.64 2.74 2.69
N ARG A 100 -12.04 4.02 2.63
CA ARG A 100 -11.78 4.87 1.46
C ARG A 100 -10.29 5.13 1.28
N LEU A 101 -9.58 5.43 2.35
CA LEU A 101 -8.13 5.64 2.33
C LEU A 101 -7.40 4.35 1.96
N ASN A 102 -7.82 3.20 2.51
CA ASN A 102 -7.25 1.90 2.19
C ASN A 102 -7.34 1.59 0.68
N ARG A 103 -8.51 1.80 0.09
CA ARG A 103 -8.68 1.59 -1.36
C ARG A 103 -7.75 2.48 -2.16
N VAL A 104 -7.72 3.79 -1.88
CA VAL A 104 -6.86 4.74 -2.60
C VAL A 104 -5.37 4.42 -2.39
N ALA A 105 -4.96 4.09 -1.18
CA ALA A 105 -3.57 3.74 -0.88
C ALA A 105 -3.15 2.44 -1.58
N THR A 106 -4.04 1.43 -1.61
CA THR A 106 -3.79 0.15 -2.31
C THR A 106 -3.69 0.36 -3.83
N GLU A 107 -4.60 1.15 -4.41
CA GLU A 107 -4.54 1.52 -5.83
C GLU A 107 -3.26 2.30 -6.17
N SER A 108 -2.86 3.25 -5.32
CA SER A 108 -1.62 4.01 -5.48
C SER A 108 -0.38 3.13 -5.37
N TYR A 109 -0.38 2.15 -4.47
CA TYR A 109 0.72 1.18 -4.34
C TYR A 109 0.81 0.29 -5.59
N ALA A 110 -0.31 -0.24 -6.06
CA ALA A 110 -0.35 -1.03 -7.29
C ALA A 110 0.14 -0.22 -8.51
N GLU A 111 -0.26 1.04 -8.63
CA GLU A 111 0.21 1.93 -9.70
C GLU A 111 1.72 2.20 -9.59
N ALA A 112 2.24 2.42 -8.38
CA ALA A 112 3.67 2.62 -8.16
C ALA A 112 4.50 1.37 -8.56
N LEU A 113 4.01 0.16 -8.23
CA LEU A 113 4.63 -1.09 -8.66
C LEU A 113 4.65 -1.21 -10.19
N GLU A 114 3.52 -0.93 -10.85
CA GLU A 114 3.38 -1.00 -12.30
C GLU A 114 4.27 0.01 -13.04
N ARG A 115 4.38 1.23 -12.53
CA ARG A 115 5.12 2.30 -13.20
C ARG A 115 6.62 2.31 -12.90
N MET A 116 7.01 1.96 -11.67
CA MET A 116 8.39 2.10 -11.22
C MET A 116 9.14 0.77 -11.16
N LEU A 117 8.52 -0.28 -10.59
CA LEU A 117 9.19 -1.55 -10.36
C LEU A 117 9.16 -2.46 -11.59
N ARG A 118 7.97 -2.69 -12.13
CA ARG A 118 7.76 -3.65 -13.23
C ARG A 118 8.65 -3.37 -14.46
N PRO A 119 8.78 -2.15 -14.99
CA PRO A 119 9.65 -1.90 -16.14
C PRO A 119 11.12 -2.26 -15.85
N ARG A 120 11.61 -1.99 -14.65
CA ARG A 120 12.98 -2.33 -14.24
C ARG A 120 13.21 -3.83 -14.15
N LEU A 121 12.22 -4.56 -13.62
CA LEU A 121 12.28 -6.02 -13.57
C LEU A 121 12.27 -6.64 -14.98
N VAL A 122 11.45 -6.12 -15.86
CA VAL A 122 11.41 -6.57 -17.27
C VAL A 122 12.75 -6.31 -17.96
N LEU A 123 13.32 -5.11 -17.81
CA LEU A 123 14.62 -4.77 -18.37
C LEU A 123 15.76 -5.64 -17.81
N ASP A 124 15.72 -5.96 -16.52
CA ASP A 124 16.69 -6.84 -15.90
C ASP A 124 16.58 -8.26 -16.44
N LEU A 125 15.36 -8.79 -16.60
CA LEU A 125 15.12 -10.08 -17.25
C LEU A 125 15.62 -10.11 -18.70
N GLU A 126 15.33 -9.08 -19.48
CA GLU A 126 15.79 -8.98 -20.87
C GLU A 126 17.32 -9.00 -20.99
N ARG A 127 18.03 -8.44 -20.00
CA ARG A 127 19.50 -8.48 -19.95
C ARG A 127 20.03 -9.84 -19.52
N ARG A 128 19.33 -10.52 -18.60
CA ARG A 128 19.78 -11.82 -18.03
C ARG A 128 19.42 -13.03 -18.90
N ILE A 129 18.28 -13.01 -19.58
CA ILE A 129 17.83 -14.14 -20.44
C ILE A 129 18.91 -14.60 -21.43
N PRO A 130 19.59 -13.74 -22.21
CA PRO A 130 20.66 -14.18 -23.11
C PRO A 130 21.83 -14.85 -22.40
N GLN A 131 22.17 -14.37 -21.20
CA GLN A 131 23.25 -14.94 -20.37
C GLN A 131 22.86 -16.33 -19.85
N THR A 132 21.63 -16.47 -19.38
CA THR A 132 21.07 -17.74 -18.90
C THR A 132 21.01 -18.78 -20.03
N ILE A 133 20.63 -18.35 -21.24
CA ILE A 133 20.65 -19.21 -22.43
C ILE A 133 22.09 -19.67 -22.76
N ALA A 134 23.05 -18.76 -22.69
CA ALA A 134 24.45 -19.08 -22.94
C ALA A 134 25.05 -20.04 -21.89
N ALA A 135 24.58 -19.98 -20.66
CA ALA A 135 24.96 -20.92 -19.59
C ALA A 135 24.36 -22.33 -19.79
N GLY A 136 23.29 -22.48 -20.57
CA GLY A 136 22.69 -23.76 -20.92
C GLY A 136 21.87 -24.43 -19.82
N GLU A 137 21.56 -23.72 -18.73
CA GLU A 137 20.78 -24.25 -17.61
C GLU A 137 19.28 -24.13 -17.88
N MET A 138 18.69 -25.23 -18.41
CA MET A 138 17.27 -25.28 -18.83
C MET A 138 16.27 -24.80 -17.77
N THR A 139 16.53 -25.16 -16.50
CA THR A 139 15.64 -24.78 -15.37
C THR A 139 15.61 -23.27 -15.18
N ASP A 140 16.76 -22.62 -15.26
CA ASP A 140 16.86 -21.18 -15.09
C ASP A 140 16.33 -20.41 -16.30
N ILE A 141 16.53 -20.94 -17.50
CA ILE A 141 15.89 -20.41 -18.72
C ILE A 141 14.36 -20.45 -18.58
N TYR A 142 13.81 -21.59 -18.19
CA TYR A 142 12.36 -21.73 -18.00
C TYR A 142 11.82 -20.76 -16.94
N ARG A 143 12.52 -20.64 -15.80
CA ARG A 143 12.13 -19.74 -14.71
C ARG A 143 12.15 -18.28 -15.17
N ALA A 144 13.21 -17.84 -15.83
CA ALA A 144 13.33 -16.47 -16.34
C ALA A 144 12.24 -16.14 -17.37
N LEU A 145 11.98 -17.04 -18.33
CA LEU A 145 10.93 -16.87 -19.32
C LEU A 145 9.53 -16.87 -18.69
N LYS A 146 9.27 -17.75 -17.71
CA LYS A 146 7.99 -17.78 -16.98
C LYS A 146 7.73 -16.42 -16.32
N VAL A 147 8.69 -15.88 -15.58
CA VAL A 147 8.55 -14.59 -14.90
C VAL A 147 8.40 -13.46 -15.93
N TYR A 148 9.14 -13.48 -17.02
CA TYR A 148 9.01 -12.50 -18.09
C TYR A 148 7.59 -12.47 -18.69
N LEU A 149 7.00 -13.62 -18.96
CA LEU A 149 5.63 -13.72 -19.48
C LEU A 149 4.59 -13.25 -18.44
N LEU A 150 4.77 -13.61 -17.16
CA LEU A 150 3.90 -13.15 -16.09
C LEU A 150 3.93 -11.62 -15.93
N LEU A 151 5.12 -11.03 -15.91
CA LEU A 151 5.29 -9.57 -15.88
C LEU A 151 4.76 -8.91 -17.17
N GLY A 152 4.82 -9.60 -18.32
CA GLY A 152 4.23 -9.15 -19.58
C GLY A 152 2.70 -9.20 -19.63
N LYS A 153 2.03 -9.74 -18.61
CA LYS A 153 0.57 -9.99 -18.59
C LYS A 153 0.09 -10.84 -19.79
N GLN A 154 0.92 -11.75 -20.24
CA GLN A 154 0.60 -12.64 -21.38
C GLN A 154 0.05 -14.01 -20.94
N GLY A 155 -0.35 -14.15 -19.67
CA GLY A 155 -0.90 -15.38 -19.12
C GLY A 155 -2.16 -15.14 -18.27
N ASP A 156 -3.07 -16.13 -18.26
CA ASP A 156 -4.32 -16.09 -17.49
C ASP A 156 -4.11 -16.33 -15.97
N THR A 157 -2.94 -16.76 -15.57
CA THR A 157 -2.62 -17.09 -14.17
C THR A 157 -1.55 -16.18 -13.63
N THR A 158 -1.89 -15.47 -12.55
CA THR A 158 -0.92 -14.76 -11.73
C THR A 158 -0.22 -15.77 -10.84
N ASP A 159 1.09 -15.91 -10.98
CA ASP A 159 1.95 -16.72 -10.11
C ASP A 159 2.88 -15.78 -9.35
N ASP A 160 2.32 -15.17 -8.32
CA ASP A 160 3.03 -14.19 -7.50
C ASP A 160 4.24 -14.81 -6.80
N ASP A 161 4.15 -16.11 -6.43
CA ASP A 161 5.25 -16.82 -5.80
C ASP A 161 6.47 -16.94 -6.73
N ALA A 162 6.25 -17.19 -8.02
CA ALA A 162 7.34 -17.26 -9.00
C ALA A 162 8.01 -15.90 -9.20
N ILE A 163 7.22 -14.82 -9.24
CA ILE A 163 7.73 -13.44 -9.35
C ILE A 163 8.54 -13.08 -8.10
N MET A 164 7.99 -13.35 -6.90
CA MET A 164 8.64 -13.05 -5.63
C MET A 164 9.93 -13.83 -5.45
N ALA A 165 9.93 -15.13 -5.76
CA ALA A 165 11.14 -15.96 -5.68
C ALA A 165 12.24 -15.48 -6.62
N TRP A 166 11.88 -15.06 -7.83
CA TRP A 166 12.83 -14.50 -8.78
C TRP A 166 13.37 -13.16 -8.32
N PHE A 167 12.50 -12.27 -7.82
CA PHE A 167 12.89 -10.97 -7.28
C PHE A 167 13.86 -11.11 -6.11
N ASP A 168 13.55 -11.97 -5.14
CA ASP A 168 14.41 -12.23 -3.97
C ASP A 168 15.79 -12.76 -4.38
N GLN A 169 15.83 -13.68 -5.35
CA GLN A 169 17.09 -14.19 -5.88
C GLN A 169 17.89 -13.08 -6.57
N SER A 170 17.27 -12.27 -7.41
CA SER A 170 17.91 -11.17 -8.12
C SER A 170 18.41 -10.09 -7.17
N TRP A 171 17.60 -9.76 -6.16
CA TRP A 171 17.97 -8.81 -5.11
C TRP A 171 19.22 -9.23 -4.35
N ARG A 172 19.26 -10.48 -3.91
CA ARG A 172 20.42 -11.01 -3.17
C ARG A 172 21.70 -11.04 -4.01
N GLN A 173 21.56 -11.27 -5.32
CA GLN A 173 22.71 -11.27 -6.22
C GLN A 173 23.26 -9.85 -6.48
N GLU A 174 22.38 -8.88 -6.61
CA GLU A 174 22.76 -7.52 -6.96
C GLU A 174 23.13 -6.67 -5.74
N TYR A 175 22.51 -6.95 -4.60
CA TYR A 175 22.72 -6.23 -3.34
C TYR A 175 23.11 -7.16 -2.18
N PRO A 176 24.29 -7.81 -2.26
CA PRO A 176 24.73 -8.75 -1.22
C PRO A 176 24.85 -8.03 0.14
N GLY A 177 24.22 -8.62 1.18
CA GLY A 177 24.22 -8.07 2.53
C GLY A 177 23.09 -7.11 2.87
N ARG A 178 22.12 -6.88 1.96
CA ARG A 178 20.88 -6.18 2.25
C ARG A 178 19.71 -7.17 2.28
N THR A 179 18.98 -7.17 3.39
CA THR A 179 17.70 -7.87 3.48
C THR A 179 16.67 -7.04 2.73
N GLY A 180 15.97 -7.67 1.79
CA GLY A 180 14.86 -7.06 1.04
C GLY A 180 13.63 -6.85 1.92
#